data_2c4b88eaffc80dd5a5cfca3bea4e9f72
#
_entry.id   2c4b88eaffc80dd5a5cfca3bea4e9f72
#
_cell.length_a   1.000
_cell.length_b   1.000
_cell.length_c   1.000
_cell.angle_alpha   90.00
_cell.angle_beta   90.00
_cell.angle_gamma   90.00
#
_symmetry.space_group_name_H-M   'P 1'
#
loop_
_entity.id
_entity.type
_entity.pdbx_description
1 polymer ?
#
loop_
_entity_poly.entity_id
_entity_poly.type
_entity_poly.pdbx_seq_one_letter_code
_entity_poly.pdbx_strand_id
1 'polypeptide(L)'
;MDRYNFMKACKNIIIDYFNKHKDTTDKDIEMKIENVFVVWSCKTLQNNKTLLSTTMPDGLYYEITYNGDKHEAYVDVYKKWENFVVKEEDFDYEIKG
;
A
#
# COMPACT_ATOMS: atom_id res chain seq x y z
N MET A 1 5.66 -1.94 18.84
CA MET A 1 5.04 -0.78 18.14
C MET A 1 3.53 -1.01 18.10
N ASP A 2 2.76 -0.05 18.56
CA ASP A 2 1.32 -0.17 18.52
C ASP A 2 0.78 0.11 17.09
N ARG A 3 -0.51 -0.20 16.89
CA ARG A 3 -1.13 -0.06 15.57
C ARG A 3 -1.10 1.36 15.03
N TYR A 4 -1.35 2.34 15.88
CA TYR A 4 -1.37 3.74 15.48
C TYR A 4 0.01 4.19 14.98
N ASN A 5 1.05 3.89 15.74
CA ASN A 5 2.40 4.25 15.37
C ASN A 5 2.88 3.49 14.13
N PHE A 6 2.48 2.23 14.00
CA PHE A 6 2.79 1.46 12.79
C PHE A 6 2.17 2.07 11.55
N MET A 7 0.90 2.44 11.61
CA MET A 7 0.21 3.04 10.46
C MET A 7 0.80 4.39 10.09
N LYS A 8 1.14 5.20 11.09
CA LYS A 8 1.78 6.49 10.85
C LYS A 8 3.15 6.31 10.19
N ALA A 9 3.93 5.36 10.66
CA ALA A 9 5.23 5.04 10.08
C ALA A 9 5.10 4.58 8.63
N CYS A 10 4.13 3.73 8.34
CA CYS A 10 3.87 3.26 6.97
C CYS A 10 3.53 4.41 6.03
N LYS A 11 2.68 5.33 6.47
CA LYS A 11 2.30 6.49 5.67
C LYS A 11 3.50 7.40 5.40
N ASN A 12 4.35 7.60 6.40
CA ASN A 12 5.57 8.39 6.24
C ASN A 12 6.54 7.74 5.26
N ILE A 13 6.68 6.43 5.28
CA ILE A 13 7.51 5.68 4.33
C ILE A 13 7.04 5.95 2.89
N ILE A 14 5.73 5.90 2.67
CA ILE A 14 5.15 6.13 1.34
C ILE A 14 5.38 7.56 0.89
N ILE A 15 5.20 8.54 1.77
CA ILE A 15 5.44 9.95 1.47
C ILE A 15 6.90 10.17 1.07
N ASP A 16 7.83 9.59 1.82
CA ASP A 16 9.26 9.69 1.52
C ASP A 16 9.58 9.06 0.16
N TYR A 17 9.01 7.89 -0.12
CA TYR A 17 9.20 7.24 -1.40
C TYR A 17 8.69 8.11 -2.55
N PHE A 18 7.47 8.64 -2.40
CA PHE A 18 6.89 9.53 -3.42
C PHE A 18 7.78 10.74 -3.68
N ASN A 19 8.24 11.38 -2.62
CA ASN A 19 9.07 12.59 -2.75
C ASN A 19 10.41 12.31 -3.44
N LYS A 20 10.96 11.12 -3.26
CA LYS A 20 12.22 10.74 -3.89
C LYS A 20 12.08 10.36 -5.36
N HIS A 21 10.88 9.94 -5.78
CA HIS A 21 10.66 9.39 -7.11
C HIS A 21 9.76 10.26 -7.99
N LYS A 22 9.23 11.36 -7.46
CA LYS A 22 8.39 12.24 -8.30
C LYS A 22 9.25 12.94 -9.35
N ASP A 23 8.65 13.16 -10.51
CA ASP A 23 9.29 13.85 -11.63
C ASP A 23 9.58 15.31 -11.25
N THR A 24 10.59 15.90 -11.93
CA THR A 24 10.90 17.32 -11.75
C THR A 24 9.74 18.23 -12.12
N THR A 25 8.86 17.80 -13.03
CA THR A 25 7.65 18.52 -13.38
C THR A 25 6.60 18.46 -12.26
N ASP A 26 6.73 17.51 -11.35
CA ASP A 26 5.77 17.29 -10.26
C ASP A 26 6.26 17.84 -8.92
N LYS A 27 7.32 18.63 -8.92
CA LYS A 27 7.90 19.10 -7.67
C LYS A 27 6.99 20.01 -6.84
N ASP A 28 5.95 20.57 -7.46
CA ASP A 28 4.94 21.35 -6.76
C ASP A 28 3.83 20.49 -6.14
N ILE A 29 3.82 19.19 -6.47
CA ILE A 29 2.86 18.26 -5.91
C ILE A 29 3.36 17.80 -4.55
N GLU A 30 2.55 18.07 -3.53
CA GLU A 30 2.85 17.66 -2.16
C GLU A 30 1.92 16.54 -1.74
N MET A 31 2.49 15.41 -1.31
CA MET A 31 1.71 14.34 -0.74
C MET A 31 1.63 14.52 0.76
N LYS A 32 0.42 14.62 1.26
CA LYS A 32 0.13 14.75 2.69
C LYS A 32 -0.31 13.40 3.24
N ILE A 33 -0.28 13.29 4.56
CA ILE A 33 -0.64 12.04 5.24
C ILE A 33 -2.08 11.62 4.93
N GLU A 34 -2.99 12.58 4.78
CA GLU A 34 -4.38 12.29 4.44
C GLU A 34 -4.59 11.80 3.00
N ASN A 35 -3.55 11.90 2.15
CA ASN A 35 -3.60 11.36 0.79
C ASN A 35 -3.27 9.86 0.75
N VAL A 36 -2.78 9.30 1.85
CA VAL A 36 -2.42 7.89 1.95
C VAL A 36 -3.52 7.16 2.71
N PHE A 37 -4.02 6.07 2.13
CA PHE A 37 -5.07 5.29 2.78
C PHE A 37 -4.73 3.82 2.82
N VAL A 38 -5.28 3.13 3.83
CA VAL A 38 -5.07 1.71 4.03
C VAL A 38 -6.13 0.94 3.25
N VAL A 39 -5.70 0.02 2.38
CA VAL A 39 -6.59 -0.87 1.65
C VAL A 39 -7.00 -2.02 2.56
N TRP A 40 -6.01 -2.66 3.19
CA TRP A 40 -6.26 -3.66 4.22
C TRP A 40 -5.03 -3.78 5.11
N SER A 41 -5.21 -4.35 6.29
CA SER A 41 -4.09 -4.64 7.19
C SER A 41 -4.39 -5.89 8.00
N CYS A 42 -3.31 -6.56 8.41
CA CYS A 42 -3.38 -7.79 9.20
C CYS A 42 -2.24 -7.81 10.21
N LYS A 43 -2.54 -8.27 11.41
CA LYS A 43 -1.52 -8.47 12.44
C LYS A 43 -1.52 -9.93 12.88
N THR A 44 -0.34 -10.53 12.91
CA THR A 44 -0.15 -11.90 13.37
C THR A 44 1.06 -11.94 14.31
N LEU A 45 0.81 -12.16 15.59
CA LEU A 45 1.86 -12.14 16.65
C LEU A 45 2.58 -10.79 16.62
N GLN A 46 3.90 -10.76 16.44
CA GLN A 46 4.69 -9.54 16.40
C GLN A 46 4.77 -8.92 14.99
N ASN A 47 4.16 -9.57 14.01
CA ASN A 47 4.26 -9.15 12.62
C ASN A 47 3.03 -8.39 12.17
N ASN A 48 3.22 -7.37 11.35
CA ASN A 48 2.14 -6.60 10.77
C ASN A 48 2.32 -6.53 9.26
N LYS A 49 1.21 -6.63 8.53
CA LYS A 49 1.22 -6.49 7.08
C LYS A 49 0.09 -5.56 6.68
N THR A 50 0.38 -4.63 5.80
CA THR A 50 -0.62 -3.67 5.35
C THR A 50 -0.41 -3.34 3.87
N LEU A 51 -1.52 -3.18 3.17
CA LEU A 51 -1.52 -2.71 1.80
C LEU A 51 -2.11 -1.31 1.80
N LEU A 52 -1.36 -0.36 1.26
CA LEU A 52 -1.76 1.04 1.22
C LEU A 52 -1.73 1.55 -0.22
N SER A 53 -2.47 2.62 -0.45
CA SER A 53 -2.41 3.34 -1.72
C SER A 53 -2.58 4.83 -1.43
N THR A 54 -2.61 5.62 -2.48
CA THR A 54 -2.72 7.06 -2.35
C THR A 54 -3.76 7.62 -3.32
N THR A 55 -4.13 8.87 -3.10
CA THR A 55 -5.03 9.58 -4.02
C THR A 55 -4.31 10.07 -5.27
N MET A 56 -2.99 9.85 -5.37
CA MET A 56 -2.22 10.25 -6.54
C MET A 56 -2.57 9.35 -7.73
N PRO A 57 -2.64 9.90 -8.96
CA PRO A 57 -3.07 9.14 -10.14
C PRO A 57 -1.92 8.33 -10.76
N ASP A 58 -1.06 7.74 -9.95
CA ASP A 58 0.07 6.94 -10.41
C ASP A 58 -0.21 5.43 -10.44
N GLY A 59 -1.34 5.00 -9.86
CA GLY A 59 -1.71 3.59 -9.83
C GLY A 59 -0.85 2.71 -8.95
N LEU A 60 -0.09 3.30 -8.02
CA LEU A 60 0.82 2.54 -7.17
C LEU A 60 0.14 2.05 -5.90
N TYR A 61 0.55 0.86 -5.50
CA TYR A 61 0.18 0.23 -4.23
C TYR A 61 1.43 -0.15 -3.49
N TYR A 62 1.37 -0.07 -2.17
CA TYR A 62 2.51 -0.31 -1.29
C TYR A 62 2.14 -1.38 -0.29
N GLU A 63 2.85 -2.49 -0.33
CA GLU A 63 2.67 -3.56 0.65
C GLU A 63 3.83 -3.48 1.63
N ILE A 64 3.53 -3.22 2.89
CA ILE A 64 4.55 -3.08 3.92
C ILE A 64 4.39 -4.23 4.90
N THR A 65 5.46 -5.00 5.07
CA THR A 65 5.52 -6.12 5.99
C THR A 65 6.52 -5.79 7.10
N TYR A 66 6.03 -5.69 8.33
CA TYR A 66 6.88 -5.42 9.49
C TYR A 66 7.15 -6.70 10.23
N ASN A 67 8.43 -7.00 10.44
CA ASN A 67 8.89 -8.12 11.25
C ASN A 67 9.28 -7.61 12.62
N GLY A 68 8.44 -7.89 13.62
CA GLY A 68 8.64 -7.39 14.97
C GLY A 68 9.84 -7.99 15.68
N ASP A 69 10.22 -9.22 15.32
CA ASP A 69 11.38 -9.87 15.94
C ASP A 69 12.69 -9.25 15.45
N LYS A 70 12.75 -8.85 14.21
CA LYS A 70 13.94 -8.23 13.62
C LYS A 70 13.92 -6.72 13.64
N HIS A 71 12.78 -6.12 14.01
CA HIS A 71 12.58 -4.67 14.00
C HIS A 71 12.89 -4.04 12.65
N GLU A 72 12.41 -4.67 11.59
CA GLU A 72 12.59 -4.16 10.23
C GLU A 72 11.32 -4.33 9.41
N ALA A 73 11.20 -3.52 8.37
CA ALA A 73 10.06 -3.56 7.46
C ALA A 73 10.54 -3.76 6.03
N TYR A 74 9.73 -4.50 5.29
CA TYR A 74 9.96 -4.73 3.85
C TYR A 74 8.86 -4.00 3.10
N VAL A 75 9.24 -3.19 2.11
CA VAL A 75 8.30 -2.39 1.34
C VAL A 75 8.32 -2.87 -0.11
N ASP A 76 7.18 -3.37 -0.56
CA ASP A 76 7.00 -3.78 -1.94
C ASP A 76 6.10 -2.77 -2.64
N VAL A 77 6.52 -2.31 -3.81
CA VAL A 77 5.78 -1.31 -4.59
C VAL A 77 5.24 -1.99 -5.84
N TYR A 78 3.91 -1.92 -6.00
CA TYR A 78 3.22 -2.52 -7.14
C TYR A 78 2.51 -1.46 -7.94
N LYS A 79 2.46 -1.64 -9.25
CA LYS A 79 1.68 -0.77 -10.11
C LYS A 79 0.45 -1.52 -10.61
N LYS A 80 -0.72 -0.88 -10.52
CA LYS A 80 -1.93 -1.44 -11.09
C LYS A 80 -1.75 -1.56 -12.60
N TRP A 81 -1.81 -2.80 -13.09
CA TRP A 81 -1.63 -3.06 -14.51
C TRP A 81 -2.93 -2.84 -15.29
N GLU A 82 -4.01 -3.35 -14.74
CA GLU A 82 -5.29 -3.31 -15.41
C GLU A 82 -6.43 -3.46 -14.41
N ASN A 83 -7.57 -2.91 -14.73
CA ASN A 83 -8.79 -3.08 -13.95
C ASN A 83 -9.92 -3.39 -14.91
N PHE A 84 -10.61 -4.51 -14.69
CA PHE A 84 -11.80 -4.83 -15.45
C PHE A 84 -12.87 -5.40 -14.53
N VAL A 85 -14.12 -5.33 -14.98
CA VAL A 85 -15.27 -5.72 -14.17
C VAL A 85 -15.75 -7.11 -14.59
N VAL A 86 -15.98 -7.98 -13.62
CA VAL A 86 -16.66 -9.25 -13.81
C VAL A 86 -17.93 -9.20 -12.98
N LYS A 87 -19.07 -9.37 -13.62
CA LYS A 87 -20.35 -9.35 -12.91
C LYS A 87 -20.54 -10.69 -12.21
N GLU A 88 -21.29 -10.69 -11.11
CA GLU A 88 -21.50 -11.91 -10.32
C GLU A 88 -22.09 -13.04 -11.15
N GLU A 89 -22.99 -12.73 -12.05
CA GLU A 89 -23.63 -13.72 -12.93
C GLU A 89 -22.63 -14.45 -13.83
N ASP A 90 -21.45 -13.86 -14.04
CA ASP A 90 -20.39 -14.44 -14.87
C ASP A 90 -19.32 -15.14 -14.04
N PHE A 91 -19.50 -15.20 -12.71
CA PHE A 91 -18.58 -15.95 -11.86
C PHE A 91 -18.77 -17.44 -12.10
N ASP A 92 -17.67 -18.15 -12.25
CA ASP A 92 -17.66 -19.60 -12.36
C ASP A 92 -17.23 -20.19 -11.02
N TYR A 93 -18.18 -20.80 -10.31
CA TYR A 93 -17.93 -21.37 -8.99
C TYR A 93 -17.40 -22.80 -9.04
N GLU A 94 -17.32 -23.40 -10.24
CA GLU A 94 -16.80 -24.73 -10.39
C GLU A 94 -15.34 -24.72 -10.71
N ILE A 95 -14.59 -25.62 -10.07
CA ILE A 95 -13.17 -25.77 -10.36
C ILE A 95 -13.03 -26.64 -11.60
N LYS A 96 -12.51 -26.06 -12.67
CA LYS A 96 -12.24 -26.76 -13.93
C LYS A 96 -10.81 -27.25 -13.88
N GLY A 97 -10.66 -28.51 -13.57
CA GLY A 97 -9.35 -29.14 -13.42
C GLY A 97 -8.79 -29.69 -14.68
#